data_3f1429342f955263f904e5173e8b3c03
#
_entry.id   3f1429342f955263f904e5173e8b3c03
#
_cell.length_a   1.000
_cell.length_b   1.000
_cell.length_c   1.000
_cell.angle_alpha   90.00
_cell.angle_beta   90.00
_cell.angle_gamma   90.00
#
_symmetry.space_group_name_H-M   'P 1'
#
loop_
_entity.id
_entity.type
_entity.pdbx_description
1 polymer ?
#
loop_
_entity_poly.entity_id
_entity_poly.type
_entity_poly.pdbx_seq_one_letter_code
_entity_poly.pdbx_strand_id
1 'polypeptide(L)'
;MQLFPLGHASHAQWRSAADTALAMLQAQLRDPHYASAPTLGLLYITDHYAYEAQALLDYLSAALPGVTDWSGTVGIGVCAGAVEYFDQPALAVLLLDVPSDQYRVFSGVAPLPLAGGPGFVAHTALLHADGHMLDMAGVIAEMAERTTSGYVLGGLSASRHAHVQFAVGGDGNMAGQGHA
;
A
#
# COMPACT_ATOMS: atom_id res chain seq x y z
N MET A 1 1.44 -10.16 -21.74
CA MET A 1 1.67 -9.41 -20.49
C MET A 1 0.32 -8.86 -20.07
N GLN A 2 -0.15 -9.18 -18.89
CA GLN A 2 -1.38 -8.63 -18.35
C GLN A 2 -1.10 -7.32 -17.61
N LEU A 3 -2.08 -6.42 -17.59
CA LEU A 3 -2.03 -5.18 -16.82
C LEU A 3 -2.46 -5.44 -15.38
N PHE A 4 -2.00 -4.64 -14.45
CA PHE A 4 -2.50 -4.66 -13.07
C PHE A 4 -3.73 -3.76 -12.95
N PRO A 5 -4.82 -4.23 -12.29
CA PRO A 5 -6.00 -3.43 -12.06
C PRO A 5 -5.70 -2.18 -11.23
N LEU A 6 -6.19 -1.03 -11.68
CA LEU A 6 -6.04 0.26 -11.02
C LEU A 6 -7.40 0.93 -10.88
N GLY A 7 -7.81 1.22 -9.67
CA GLY A 7 -9.01 1.99 -9.34
C GLY A 7 -8.66 3.25 -8.58
N HIS A 8 -9.31 4.37 -8.90
CA HIS A 8 -9.10 5.63 -8.18
C HIS A 8 -10.34 6.50 -8.27
N ALA A 9 -10.54 7.35 -7.27
CA ALA A 9 -11.64 8.30 -7.27
C ALA A 9 -11.38 9.44 -6.27
N SER A 10 -12.08 10.55 -6.51
CA SER A 10 -12.21 11.67 -5.58
C SER A 10 -13.67 11.86 -5.20
N HIS A 11 -13.95 11.99 -3.90
CA HIS A 11 -15.29 12.31 -3.39
C HIS A 11 -15.16 12.82 -1.94
N ALA A 12 -16.04 13.72 -1.49
CA ALA A 12 -16.04 14.21 -0.12
C ALA A 12 -16.26 13.08 0.92
N GLN A 13 -17.02 12.05 0.57
CA GLN A 13 -17.26 10.87 1.40
C GLN A 13 -16.36 9.72 0.92
N TRP A 14 -15.49 9.22 1.79
CA TRP A 14 -14.55 8.16 1.45
C TRP A 14 -15.24 6.88 0.91
N ARG A 15 -16.42 6.52 1.42
CA ARG A 15 -17.18 5.34 0.93
C ARG A 15 -17.56 5.46 -0.53
N SER A 16 -18.03 6.63 -0.95
CA SER A 16 -18.39 6.87 -2.36
C SER A 16 -17.19 6.84 -3.28
N ALA A 17 -16.03 7.34 -2.81
CA ALA A 17 -14.77 7.20 -3.54
C ALA A 17 -14.34 5.72 -3.63
N ALA A 18 -14.43 4.97 -2.53
CA ALA A 18 -14.11 3.54 -2.49
C ALA A 18 -15.02 2.73 -3.42
N ASP A 19 -16.33 3.00 -3.41
CA ASP A 19 -17.30 2.34 -4.31
C ASP A 19 -16.96 2.57 -5.79
N THR A 20 -16.59 3.81 -6.13
CA THR A 20 -16.18 4.16 -7.50
C THR A 20 -14.89 3.43 -7.89
N ALA A 21 -13.88 3.42 -7.03
CA ALA A 21 -12.64 2.70 -7.29
C ALA A 21 -12.87 1.19 -7.38
N LEU A 22 -13.69 0.61 -6.50
CA LEU A 22 -14.08 -0.81 -6.54
C LEU A 22 -14.78 -1.18 -7.84
N ALA A 23 -15.69 -0.33 -8.33
CA ALA A 23 -16.38 -0.57 -9.61
C ALA A 23 -15.37 -0.63 -10.78
N MET A 24 -14.37 0.25 -10.79
CA MET A 24 -13.28 0.23 -11.78
C MET A 24 -12.46 -1.05 -11.68
N LEU A 25 -12.02 -1.43 -10.47
CA LEU A 25 -11.25 -2.64 -10.22
C LEU A 25 -12.02 -3.90 -10.63
N GLN A 26 -13.28 -4.02 -10.25
CA GLN A 26 -14.13 -5.16 -10.59
C GLN A 26 -14.39 -5.29 -12.09
N ALA A 27 -14.48 -4.18 -12.82
CA ALA A 27 -14.59 -4.19 -14.28
C ALA A 27 -13.29 -4.72 -14.91
N GLN A 28 -12.14 -4.26 -14.44
CA GLN A 28 -10.82 -4.69 -14.94
C GLN A 28 -10.53 -6.15 -14.58
N LEU A 29 -10.89 -6.63 -13.39
CA LEU A 29 -10.73 -8.04 -13.00
C LEU A 29 -11.53 -9.03 -13.87
N ARG A 30 -12.54 -8.56 -14.59
CA ARG A 30 -13.33 -9.36 -15.56
C ARG A 30 -12.76 -9.29 -16.99
N ASP A 31 -11.85 -8.37 -17.25
CA ASP A 31 -11.23 -8.18 -18.57
C ASP A 31 -9.97 -9.04 -18.69
N PRO A 32 -9.85 -9.90 -19.73
CA PRO A 32 -8.70 -10.79 -19.89
C PRO A 32 -7.36 -10.09 -20.14
N HIS A 33 -7.36 -8.78 -20.38
CA HIS A 33 -6.14 -7.98 -20.48
C HIS A 33 -5.51 -7.67 -19.12
N TYR A 34 -6.25 -7.87 -18.03
CA TYR A 34 -5.80 -7.61 -16.68
C TYR A 34 -5.54 -8.90 -15.89
N ALA A 35 -4.67 -8.79 -14.89
CA ALA A 35 -4.46 -9.83 -13.90
C ALA A 35 -5.78 -10.07 -13.11
N SER A 36 -6.16 -11.35 -12.97
CA SER A 36 -7.48 -11.73 -12.45
C SER A 36 -7.47 -12.29 -11.03
N ALA A 37 -6.29 -12.57 -10.48
CA ALA A 37 -6.13 -13.18 -9.15
C ALA A 37 -5.14 -12.41 -8.24
N PRO A 38 -5.30 -11.08 -8.07
CA PRO A 38 -4.38 -10.31 -7.26
C PRO A 38 -4.45 -10.71 -5.78
N THR A 39 -3.28 -10.77 -5.15
CA THR A 39 -3.12 -11.09 -3.72
C THR A 39 -2.62 -9.90 -2.90
N LEU A 40 -1.98 -8.93 -3.55
CA LEU A 40 -1.42 -7.73 -2.92
C LEU A 40 -2.12 -6.46 -3.43
N GLY A 41 -2.57 -5.62 -2.51
CA GLY A 41 -3.12 -4.31 -2.77
C GLY A 41 -2.18 -3.18 -2.32
N LEU A 42 -1.97 -2.18 -3.17
CA LEU A 42 -1.34 -0.92 -2.77
C LEU A 42 -2.42 0.15 -2.65
N LEU A 43 -2.58 0.70 -1.45
CA LEU A 43 -3.57 1.73 -1.14
C LEU A 43 -2.89 3.05 -0.82
N TYR A 44 -3.22 4.06 -1.62
CA TYR A 44 -2.79 5.44 -1.37
C TYR A 44 -4.02 6.31 -1.17
N ILE A 45 -4.01 7.11 -0.11
CA ILE A 45 -5.11 8.02 0.23
C ILE A 45 -4.57 9.43 0.42
N THR A 46 -5.40 10.44 0.17
CA THR A 46 -5.08 11.79 0.60
C THR A 46 -5.39 11.95 2.10
N ASP A 47 -4.76 12.91 2.73
CA ASP A 47 -4.88 13.19 4.16
C ASP A 47 -6.32 13.58 4.60
N HIS A 48 -7.18 13.91 3.66
CA HIS A 48 -8.61 14.09 3.90
C HIS A 48 -9.31 12.83 4.45
N TYR A 49 -8.76 11.63 4.17
CA TYR A 49 -9.28 10.36 4.67
C TYR A 49 -8.41 9.74 5.78
N ALA A 50 -7.43 10.48 6.30
CA ALA A 50 -6.46 9.94 7.25
C ALA A 50 -7.10 9.37 8.53
N TYR A 51 -8.17 9.99 9.03
CA TYR A 51 -8.87 9.52 10.23
C TYR A 51 -9.76 8.30 9.98
N GLU A 52 -10.19 8.08 8.75
CA GLU A 52 -11.01 6.95 8.34
C GLU A 52 -10.20 5.83 7.65
N ALA A 53 -8.87 5.96 7.64
CA ALA A 53 -7.97 5.07 6.91
C ALA A 53 -8.20 3.59 7.21
N GLN A 54 -8.37 3.21 8.49
CA GLN A 54 -8.65 1.83 8.88
C GLN A 54 -10.01 1.35 8.37
N ALA A 55 -11.07 2.16 8.55
CA ALA A 55 -12.41 1.80 8.09
C ALA A 55 -12.47 1.67 6.55
N LEU A 56 -11.67 2.48 5.86
CA LEU A 56 -11.53 2.42 4.39
C LEU A 56 -10.82 1.13 3.98
N LEU A 57 -9.71 0.78 4.64
CA LEU A 57 -8.98 -0.47 4.37
C LEU A 57 -9.86 -1.69 4.65
N ASP A 58 -10.58 -1.72 5.77
CA ASP A 58 -11.51 -2.81 6.13
C ASP A 58 -12.60 -2.98 5.08
N TYR A 59 -13.13 -1.87 4.58
CA TYR A 59 -14.14 -1.85 3.54
C TYR A 59 -13.62 -2.45 2.21
N LEU A 60 -12.43 -2.02 1.77
CA LEU A 60 -11.79 -2.55 0.56
C LEU A 60 -11.44 -4.04 0.71
N SER A 61 -10.89 -4.44 1.85
CA SER A 61 -10.54 -5.83 2.13
C SER A 61 -11.77 -6.75 2.12
N ALA A 62 -12.88 -6.30 2.70
CA ALA A 62 -14.14 -7.05 2.66
C ALA A 62 -14.71 -7.19 1.24
N ALA A 63 -14.55 -6.17 0.38
CA ALA A 63 -15.00 -6.17 -1.00
C ALA A 63 -14.08 -6.96 -1.96
N LEU A 64 -12.81 -7.15 -1.58
CA LEU A 64 -11.76 -7.81 -2.36
C LEU A 64 -11.11 -8.95 -1.55
N PRO A 65 -11.86 -10.03 -1.20
CA PRO A 65 -11.37 -11.07 -0.29
C PRO A 65 -10.19 -11.89 -0.83
N GLY A 66 -9.91 -11.82 -2.14
CA GLY A 66 -8.72 -12.42 -2.74
C GLY A 66 -7.44 -11.64 -2.47
N VAL A 67 -7.53 -10.36 -2.11
CA VAL A 67 -6.39 -9.50 -1.76
C VAL A 67 -6.13 -9.64 -0.27
N THR A 68 -5.19 -10.50 0.08
CA THR A 68 -4.87 -10.85 1.48
C THR A 68 -3.86 -9.89 2.12
N ASP A 69 -3.09 -9.21 1.30
CA ASP A 69 -1.99 -8.35 1.75
C ASP A 69 -2.18 -6.92 1.25
N TRP A 70 -1.87 -5.96 2.11
CA TRP A 70 -2.01 -4.55 1.80
C TRP A 70 -0.79 -3.75 2.23
N SER A 71 -0.37 -2.82 1.39
CA SER A 71 0.65 -1.82 1.71
C SER A 71 0.23 -0.46 1.15
N GLY A 72 0.85 0.60 1.61
CA GLY A 72 0.57 1.94 1.12
C GLY A 72 0.68 3.00 2.20
N THR A 73 0.22 4.21 1.88
CA THR A 73 0.39 5.34 2.79
C THR A 73 -0.56 6.50 2.48
N VAL A 74 -0.57 7.47 3.39
CA VAL A 74 -1.24 8.76 3.21
C VAL A 74 -0.31 9.78 2.55
N GLY A 75 -0.87 10.65 1.72
CA GLY A 75 -0.19 11.80 1.13
C GLY A 75 -1.09 13.05 1.08
N ILE A 76 -0.53 14.20 0.77
CA ILE A 76 -1.32 15.42 0.47
C ILE A 76 -1.99 15.30 -0.91
N GLY A 77 -1.41 14.49 -1.79
CA GLY A 77 -1.93 14.18 -3.11
C GLY A 77 -1.64 12.75 -3.51
N VAL A 78 -2.41 12.23 -4.45
CA VAL A 78 -2.20 10.94 -5.09
C VAL A 78 -2.30 11.07 -6.60
N CYS A 79 -1.49 10.31 -7.34
CA CYS A 79 -1.54 10.21 -8.79
C CYS A 79 -1.95 8.78 -9.17
N ALA A 80 -2.88 8.66 -10.10
CA ALA A 80 -3.32 7.36 -10.59
C ALA A 80 -3.65 7.44 -12.09
N GLY A 81 -2.99 6.61 -12.89
CA GLY A 81 -3.10 6.69 -14.33
C GLY A 81 -2.64 8.07 -14.84
N ALA A 82 -3.52 8.79 -15.52
CA ALA A 82 -3.26 10.13 -16.03
C ALA A 82 -3.93 11.23 -15.19
N VAL A 83 -4.39 10.91 -13.97
CA VAL A 83 -5.11 11.83 -13.09
C VAL A 83 -4.26 12.13 -11.85
N GLU A 84 -4.18 13.39 -11.49
CA GLU A 84 -3.58 13.89 -10.27
C GLU A 84 -4.68 14.47 -9.37
N TYR A 85 -4.69 14.02 -8.11
CA TYR A 85 -5.55 14.52 -7.05
C TYR A 85 -4.68 15.23 -6.03
N PHE A 86 -4.65 16.54 -6.05
CA PHE A 86 -3.88 17.35 -5.13
C PHE A 86 -4.79 18.19 -4.26
N ASP A 87 -4.56 18.14 -2.94
CA ASP A 87 -5.34 18.91 -1.95
C ASP A 87 -6.86 18.70 -2.05
N GLN A 88 -7.26 17.48 -2.33
CA GLN A 88 -8.67 17.07 -2.40
C GLN A 88 -8.83 15.65 -1.89
N PRO A 89 -10.03 15.28 -1.35
CA PRO A 89 -10.27 13.93 -0.85
C PRO A 89 -10.23 12.92 -2.00
N ALA A 90 -9.28 12.00 -1.97
CA ALA A 90 -9.09 10.99 -3.01
C ALA A 90 -8.40 9.73 -2.49
N LEU A 91 -8.57 8.65 -3.25
CA LEU A 91 -7.83 7.40 -3.07
C LEU A 91 -7.43 6.79 -4.41
N ALA A 92 -6.39 5.97 -4.38
CA ALA A 92 -5.96 5.11 -5.47
C ALA A 92 -5.61 3.73 -4.94
N VAL A 93 -6.03 2.69 -5.66
CA VAL A 93 -5.78 1.29 -5.35
C VAL A 93 -5.19 0.61 -6.57
N LEU A 94 -4.00 0.04 -6.44
CA LEU A 94 -3.37 -0.82 -7.44
C LEU A 94 -3.38 -2.25 -6.91
N LEU A 95 -3.87 -3.19 -7.71
CA LEU A 95 -3.90 -4.61 -7.37
C LEU A 95 -2.80 -5.35 -8.14
N LEU A 96 -2.01 -6.14 -7.41
CA LEU A 96 -0.86 -6.86 -7.94
C LEU A 96 -1.09 -8.38 -7.83
N ASP A 97 -0.94 -9.06 -8.96
CA ASP A 97 -0.92 -10.52 -9.04
C ASP A 97 0.54 -10.98 -9.01
N VAL A 98 1.09 -11.02 -7.80
CA VAL A 98 2.45 -11.48 -7.52
C VAL A 98 2.34 -12.75 -6.67
N PRO A 99 3.04 -13.83 -7.01
CA PRO A 99 3.04 -15.04 -6.18
C PRO A 99 3.38 -14.73 -4.72
N SER A 100 2.62 -15.28 -3.78
CA SER A 100 2.75 -14.97 -2.34
C SER A 100 4.10 -15.38 -1.73
N ASP A 101 4.87 -16.22 -2.41
CA ASP A 101 6.24 -16.57 -2.04
C ASP A 101 7.30 -15.58 -2.55
N GLN A 102 6.90 -14.63 -3.41
CA GLN A 102 7.80 -13.64 -4.01
C GLN A 102 7.73 -12.25 -3.37
N TYR A 103 6.86 -12.05 -2.40
CA TYR A 103 6.81 -10.79 -1.64
C TYR A 103 6.56 -11.03 -0.15
N ARG A 104 6.82 -10.03 0.66
CA ARG A 104 6.42 -9.96 2.08
C ARG A 104 6.03 -8.53 2.41
N VAL A 105 4.92 -8.39 3.12
CA VAL A 105 4.58 -7.13 3.79
C VAL A 105 5.31 -7.11 5.13
N PHE A 106 5.96 -6.01 5.44
CA PHE A 106 6.73 -5.83 6.67
C PHE A 106 6.40 -4.49 7.34
N SER A 107 6.76 -4.36 8.59
CA SER A 107 6.58 -3.12 9.37
C SER A 107 7.60 -3.05 10.51
N GLY A 108 7.57 -1.98 11.28
CA GLY A 108 8.39 -1.87 12.49
C GLY A 108 8.08 -2.94 13.55
N VAL A 109 6.85 -3.50 13.55
CA VAL A 109 6.44 -4.58 14.48
C VAL A 109 6.76 -5.96 13.91
N ALA A 110 6.71 -6.11 12.58
CA ALA A 110 7.07 -7.34 11.85
C ALA A 110 8.13 -6.99 10.80
N PRO A 111 9.38 -6.81 11.21
CA PRO A 111 10.45 -6.33 10.34
C PRO A 111 10.84 -7.36 9.28
N LEU A 112 11.32 -6.87 8.14
CA LEU A 112 11.91 -7.71 7.10
C LEU A 112 13.09 -8.51 7.68
N PRO A 113 13.20 -9.83 7.42
CA PRO A 113 14.36 -10.61 7.84
C PRO A 113 15.69 -10.06 7.30
N LEU A 114 16.78 -10.35 8.00
CA LEU A 114 18.13 -9.99 7.54
C LEU A 114 18.46 -10.73 6.23
N ALA A 115 19.17 -10.06 5.34
CA ALA A 115 19.69 -10.68 4.12
C ALA A 115 20.60 -11.86 4.45
N GLY A 116 20.39 -13.00 3.78
CA GLY A 116 21.17 -14.23 4.01
C GLY A 116 20.68 -15.11 5.17
N GLY A 117 19.63 -14.73 5.89
CA GLY A 117 18.96 -15.59 6.85
C GLY A 117 18.15 -16.71 6.19
N PRO A 118 17.72 -17.74 6.93
CA PRO A 118 16.84 -18.77 6.40
C PRO A 118 15.45 -18.16 6.12
N GLY A 119 14.86 -18.52 4.99
CA GLY A 119 13.50 -18.10 4.60
C GLY A 119 13.47 -17.12 3.45
N PHE A 120 12.55 -16.16 3.51
CA PHE A 120 12.34 -15.18 2.44
C PHE A 120 13.53 -14.22 2.32
N VAL A 121 14.05 -14.08 1.09
CA VAL A 121 15.17 -13.17 0.77
C VAL A 121 14.64 -12.06 -0.13
N ALA A 122 14.57 -10.84 0.38
CA ALA A 122 14.16 -9.69 -0.39
C ALA A 122 15.24 -9.27 -1.39
N HIS A 123 14.87 -9.07 -2.66
CA HIS A 123 15.77 -8.47 -3.64
C HIS A 123 15.70 -6.94 -3.58
N THR A 124 14.50 -6.39 -3.48
CA THR A 124 14.21 -4.95 -3.48
C THR A 124 13.13 -4.67 -2.43
N ALA A 125 13.11 -3.50 -1.83
CA ALA A 125 12.07 -3.08 -0.90
C ALA A 125 11.31 -1.84 -1.41
N LEU A 126 9.97 -1.86 -1.25
CA LEU A 126 9.12 -0.68 -1.34
C LEU A 126 8.81 -0.20 0.07
N LEU A 127 9.32 0.97 0.45
CA LEU A 127 9.21 1.52 1.80
C LEU A 127 8.24 2.71 1.82
N HIS A 128 7.26 2.63 2.72
CA HIS A 128 6.45 3.77 3.14
C HIS A 128 6.79 4.08 4.60
N ALA A 129 7.23 5.29 4.89
CA ALA A 129 7.65 5.66 6.23
C ALA A 129 7.13 7.04 6.63
N ASP A 130 7.03 7.29 7.94
CA ASP A 130 6.69 8.61 8.45
C ASP A 130 7.92 9.53 8.33
N GLY A 131 7.75 10.67 7.66
CA GLY A 131 8.79 11.67 7.50
C GLY A 131 9.26 12.32 8.81
N HIS A 132 8.54 12.14 9.92
CA HIS A 132 8.90 12.65 11.24
C HIS A 132 9.78 11.68 12.05
N MET A 133 10.10 10.51 11.51
CA MET A 133 11.03 9.59 12.18
C MET A 133 12.39 10.24 12.39
N LEU A 134 12.92 10.15 13.61
CA LEU A 134 14.18 10.81 14.02
C LEU A 134 15.40 10.33 13.23
N ASP A 135 15.44 9.08 12.80
CA ASP A 135 16.56 8.48 12.04
C ASP A 135 16.08 7.82 10.74
N MET A 136 15.49 8.61 9.87
CA MET A 136 15.05 8.11 8.55
C MET A 136 16.20 7.59 7.70
N ALA A 137 17.37 8.24 7.78
CA ALA A 137 18.55 7.80 7.03
C ALA A 137 19.01 6.41 7.48
N GLY A 138 19.00 6.16 8.80
CA GLY A 138 19.29 4.84 9.37
C GLY A 138 18.29 3.78 8.95
N VAL A 139 16.99 4.11 8.94
CA VAL A 139 15.93 3.18 8.47
C VAL A 139 16.14 2.81 7.00
N ILE A 140 16.42 3.78 6.13
CA ILE A 140 16.68 3.50 4.71
C ILE A 140 17.92 2.65 4.53
N ALA A 141 19.02 2.94 5.25
CA ALA A 141 20.25 2.17 5.20
C ALA A 141 20.01 0.73 5.69
N GLU A 142 19.33 0.55 6.82
CA GLU A 142 18.96 -0.77 7.33
C GLU A 142 18.11 -1.57 6.32
N MET A 143 17.12 -0.93 5.70
CA MET A 143 16.31 -1.61 4.68
C MET A 143 17.13 -2.00 3.45
N ALA A 144 18.08 -1.17 3.03
CA ALA A 144 18.99 -1.52 1.94
C ALA A 144 19.85 -2.74 2.28
N GLU A 145 20.38 -2.81 3.49
CA GLU A 145 21.18 -3.97 3.99
C GLU A 145 20.35 -5.25 4.09
N ARG A 146 19.01 -5.14 4.25
CA ARG A 146 18.10 -6.29 4.31
C ARG A 146 17.71 -6.81 2.92
N THR A 147 18.12 -6.15 1.85
CA THR A 147 17.88 -6.57 0.46
C THR A 147 19.17 -7.01 -0.23
N THR A 148 19.08 -7.96 -1.15
CA THR A 148 20.28 -8.46 -1.86
C THR A 148 20.80 -7.49 -2.91
N SER A 149 19.95 -6.59 -3.44
CA SER A 149 20.36 -5.55 -4.40
C SER A 149 20.82 -4.26 -3.75
N GLY A 150 20.53 -4.05 -2.46
CA GLY A 150 20.67 -2.76 -1.81
C GLY A 150 19.66 -1.70 -2.30
N TYR A 151 18.67 -2.08 -3.13
CA TYR A 151 17.76 -1.15 -3.74
C TYR A 151 16.47 -0.99 -2.94
N VAL A 152 16.24 0.22 -2.45
CA VAL A 152 15.02 0.63 -1.74
C VAL A 152 14.36 1.75 -2.53
N LEU A 153 13.07 1.63 -2.79
CA LEU A 153 12.24 2.67 -3.39
C LEU A 153 11.06 2.97 -2.48
N GLY A 154 10.39 4.09 -2.71
CA GLY A 154 9.22 4.45 -1.91
C GLY A 154 9.12 5.93 -1.62
N GLY A 155 8.45 6.27 -0.54
CA GLY A 155 8.24 7.65 -0.16
C GLY A 155 7.89 7.83 1.30
N LEU A 156 8.03 9.07 1.73
CA LEU A 156 7.62 9.49 3.06
C LEU A 156 6.15 9.89 3.03
N SER A 157 5.40 9.46 4.04
CA SER A 157 4.04 9.94 4.22
C SER A 157 4.04 11.45 4.48
N ALA A 158 3.12 12.14 3.85
CA ALA A 158 2.89 13.56 4.06
C ALA A 158 1.41 13.78 4.40
N SER A 159 1.14 14.37 5.55
CA SER A 159 -0.23 14.59 6.03
C SER A 159 -0.27 15.81 6.93
N ARG A 160 -1.32 16.60 6.79
CA ARG A 160 -1.68 17.68 7.73
C ARG A 160 -2.43 17.15 8.95
N HIS A 161 -2.74 15.86 8.94
CA HIS A 161 -3.52 15.14 9.93
C HIS A 161 -2.74 13.93 10.46
N ALA A 162 -3.37 12.76 10.54
CA ALA A 162 -2.69 11.53 10.97
C ALA A 162 -1.74 11.01 9.89
N HIS A 163 -0.54 10.61 10.29
CA HIS A 163 0.41 9.91 9.42
C HIS A 163 0.09 8.42 9.46
N VAL A 164 -0.37 7.89 8.34
CA VAL A 164 -0.83 6.50 8.22
C VAL A 164 0.03 5.74 7.22
N GLN A 165 0.47 4.55 7.62
CA GLN A 165 1.05 3.55 6.74
C GLN A 165 0.19 2.29 6.82
N PHE A 166 -0.15 1.72 5.67
CA PHE A 166 -0.84 0.44 5.59
C PHE A 166 0.19 -0.67 5.47
N ALA A 167 0.10 -1.67 6.35
CA ALA A 167 0.92 -2.86 6.29
C ALA A 167 0.13 -4.04 6.90
N VAL A 168 -0.53 -4.82 6.05
CA VAL A 168 -1.29 -6.01 6.43
C VAL A 168 -0.75 -7.19 5.65
N GLY A 169 -0.33 -8.24 6.34
CA GLY A 169 0.14 -9.48 5.73
C GLY A 169 -0.83 -10.63 5.94
N GLY A 170 -0.79 -11.65 5.06
CA GLY A 170 -1.68 -12.81 5.05
C GLY A 170 -1.72 -13.65 6.33
N ASP A 171 -0.80 -13.42 7.25
CA ASP A 171 -0.78 -14.06 8.59
C ASP A 171 -1.77 -13.39 9.57
N GLY A 172 -2.59 -12.45 9.10
CA GLY A 172 -3.60 -11.77 9.91
C GLY A 172 -3.03 -10.82 10.98
N ASN A 173 -1.75 -10.58 10.96
CA ASN A 173 -1.09 -9.69 11.90
C ASN A 173 -1.12 -8.26 11.35
N MET A 174 -2.04 -7.45 11.86
CA MET A 174 -2.05 -6.00 11.64
C MET A 174 -0.71 -5.45 12.14
N ALA A 175 0.19 -5.18 11.22
CA ALA A 175 1.43 -4.50 11.53
C ALA A 175 1.11 -3.04 11.85
N GLY A 176 1.16 -2.74 13.11
CA GLY A 176 0.70 -1.59 13.84
C GLY A 176 0.55 -0.25 13.12
N GLN A 177 -0.52 0.42 13.45
CA GLN A 177 -0.58 1.88 13.37
C GLN A 177 0.58 2.43 14.22
N GLY A 178 1.56 3.05 13.58
CA GLY A 178 2.56 3.83 14.29
C GLY A 178 1.88 5.08 14.86
N HIS A 179 1.43 4.98 16.10
CA HIS A 179 1.24 6.15 16.92
C HIS A 179 2.61 6.51 17.48
N ALA A 180 3.13 7.68 17.06
CA ALA A 180 4.23 8.34 17.72
C ALA A 180 3.79 8.80 19.13
#